data_12ad90a8c30cedcf03a49ab1a4bde1da
#
_entry.id   12ad90a8c30cedcf03a49ab1a4bde1da
#
_cell.length_a   1.000
_cell.length_b   1.000
_cell.length_c   1.000
_cell.angle_alpha   90.00
_cell.angle_beta   90.00
_cell.angle_gamma   90.00
#
_symmetry.space_group_name_H-M   'P 1'
#
loop_
_entity.id
_entity.type
_entity.pdbx_description
1 polymer ?
#
loop_
_entity_poly.entity_id
_entity_poly.type
_entity_poly.pdbx_seq_one_letter_code
_entity_poly.pdbx_strand_id
1 'polypeptide(L)'
;MKRFSLITLGILATLLVGVGISLDAQSDEQASKKAMRTAQQEARQQRRAERLANYEKYVDSLVLSHNYRFVPQTMQQLPAGAMRNLVNPEYEIIVWSDAVDVCIPYLKGYTPPYYPVIFNYVVPNVTGYTAEQTNDGWHVTFSSTLFSSTDYTFAFEIYSRYG
;
A
#
# COMPACT_ATOMS: atom_id res chain seq x y z
N MET A 1 -78.55 0.72 28.89
CA MET A 1 -77.36 0.00 28.30
C MET A 1 -76.67 0.86 27.21
N LYS A 2 -76.28 2.14 27.48
CA LYS A 2 -75.64 3.03 26.48
C LYS A 2 -74.37 3.74 27.02
N ARG A 3 -73.91 3.38 28.18
CA ARG A 3 -72.72 4.06 28.82
C ARG A 3 -71.41 3.25 28.70
N PHE A 4 -71.41 2.01 28.29
CA PHE A 4 -70.22 1.17 28.16
C PHE A 4 -69.50 1.32 26.79
N SER A 5 -70.20 1.87 25.78
CA SER A 5 -69.61 2.00 24.43
C SER A 5 -68.64 3.19 24.29
N LEU A 6 -68.77 4.21 25.10
CA LEU A 6 -67.94 5.43 25.02
C LEU A 6 -66.53 5.27 25.68
N ILE A 7 -66.46 4.43 26.72
CA ILE A 7 -65.18 4.19 27.45
C ILE A 7 -64.25 3.29 26.61
N THR A 8 -64.83 2.29 25.91
CA THR A 8 -64.04 1.39 25.03
C THR A 8 -63.52 2.09 23.79
N LEU A 9 -64.22 3.10 23.26
CA LEU A 9 -63.78 3.89 22.13
C LEU A 9 -62.62 4.82 22.50
N GLY A 10 -62.63 5.37 23.70
CA GLY A 10 -61.58 6.24 24.22
C GLY A 10 -60.24 5.51 24.44
N ILE A 11 -60.32 4.25 24.96
CA ILE A 11 -59.11 3.43 25.19
C ILE A 11 -58.47 2.99 23.86
N LEU A 12 -59.30 2.68 22.85
CA LEU A 12 -58.78 2.27 21.52
C LEU A 12 -58.11 3.44 20.80
N ALA A 13 -58.64 4.68 20.94
CA ALA A 13 -58.03 5.85 20.31
C ALA A 13 -56.70 6.25 20.98
N THR A 14 -56.55 6.10 22.30
CA THR A 14 -55.29 6.36 22.97
C THR A 14 -54.22 5.34 22.68
N LEU A 15 -54.56 4.07 22.45
CA LEU A 15 -53.63 3.02 22.06
C LEU A 15 -53.09 3.23 20.62
N LEU A 16 -53.91 3.72 19.72
CA LEU A 16 -53.50 4.03 18.33
C LEU A 16 -52.53 5.23 18.25
N VAL A 17 -52.72 6.24 19.06
CA VAL A 17 -51.83 7.40 19.11
C VAL A 17 -50.49 7.04 19.74
N GLY A 18 -50.44 6.17 20.74
CA GLY A 18 -49.21 5.72 21.37
C GLY A 18 -48.31 4.87 20.42
N VAL A 19 -48.88 4.08 19.54
CA VAL A 19 -48.13 3.27 18.59
C VAL A 19 -47.56 4.14 17.43
N GLY A 20 -48.26 5.18 17.01
CA GLY A 20 -47.73 6.11 15.97
C GLY A 20 -46.50 6.88 16.42
N ILE A 21 -46.45 7.36 17.64
CA ILE A 21 -45.33 8.14 18.19
C ILE A 21 -44.08 7.26 18.34
N SER A 22 -44.24 6.01 18.74
CA SER A 22 -43.08 5.09 18.90
C SER A 22 -42.47 4.63 17.57
N LEU A 23 -43.24 4.57 16.50
CA LEU A 23 -42.75 4.24 15.14
C LEU A 23 -41.93 5.37 14.54
N ASP A 24 -42.37 6.61 14.68
CA ASP A 24 -41.62 7.77 14.18
C ASP A 24 -40.29 7.95 14.94
N ALA A 25 -40.27 7.80 16.25
CA ALA A 25 -39.05 7.88 17.03
C ALA A 25 -38.01 6.80 16.67
N GLN A 26 -38.45 5.60 16.30
CA GLN A 26 -37.53 4.53 15.86
C GLN A 26 -36.98 4.80 14.45
N SER A 27 -37.75 5.38 13.55
CA SER A 27 -37.30 5.73 12.21
C SER A 27 -36.22 6.82 12.24
N ASP A 28 -36.40 7.83 13.06
CA ASP A 28 -35.45 8.93 13.23
C ASP A 28 -34.13 8.48 13.88
N GLU A 29 -34.19 7.59 14.85
CA GLU A 29 -33.00 7.01 15.46
C GLU A 29 -32.20 6.12 14.48
N GLN A 30 -32.88 5.36 13.64
CA GLN A 30 -32.25 4.55 12.60
C GLN A 30 -31.62 5.42 11.51
N ALA A 31 -32.29 6.49 11.09
CA ALA A 31 -31.77 7.45 10.12
C ALA A 31 -30.51 8.15 10.66
N SER A 32 -30.56 8.58 11.92
CA SER A 32 -29.39 9.19 12.60
C SER A 32 -28.20 8.24 12.71
N LYS A 33 -28.42 6.99 13.11
CA LYS A 33 -27.37 5.95 13.16
C LYS A 33 -26.78 5.66 11.77
N LYS A 34 -27.59 5.64 10.75
CA LYS A 34 -27.13 5.44 9.36
C LYS A 34 -26.30 6.64 8.91
N ALA A 35 -26.76 7.86 9.13
CA ALA A 35 -26.02 9.08 8.81
C ALA A 35 -24.65 9.13 9.53
N MET A 36 -24.61 8.75 10.81
CA MET A 36 -23.37 8.68 11.57
C MET A 36 -22.38 7.64 11.02
N ARG A 37 -22.88 6.48 10.58
CA ARG A 37 -22.05 5.44 9.98
C ARG A 37 -21.49 5.87 8.63
N THR A 38 -22.28 6.52 7.77
CA THR A 38 -21.81 7.06 6.49
C THR A 38 -20.76 8.13 6.68
N ALA A 39 -20.99 9.10 7.56
CA ALA A 39 -20.00 10.12 7.90
C ALA A 39 -18.69 9.52 8.44
N GLN A 40 -18.77 8.48 9.26
CA GLN A 40 -17.60 7.78 9.78
C GLN A 40 -16.85 7.02 8.67
N GLN A 41 -17.56 6.42 7.71
CA GLN A 41 -16.95 5.76 6.56
C GLN A 41 -16.26 6.76 5.64
N GLU A 42 -16.89 7.87 5.34
CA GLU A 42 -16.32 8.96 4.55
C GLU A 42 -15.05 9.53 5.19
N ALA A 43 -15.10 9.80 6.51
CA ALA A 43 -13.91 10.25 7.24
C ALA A 43 -12.76 9.23 7.22
N ARG A 44 -13.06 7.94 7.26
CA ARG A 44 -12.03 6.88 7.14
C ARG A 44 -11.44 6.84 5.72
N GLN A 45 -12.27 7.00 4.69
CA GLN A 45 -11.80 7.03 3.30
C GLN A 45 -10.93 8.25 3.04
N GLN A 46 -11.32 9.43 3.52
CA GLN A 46 -10.53 10.66 3.41
C GLN A 46 -9.15 10.49 4.08
N ARG A 47 -9.11 9.99 5.31
CA ARG A 47 -7.83 9.74 6.01
C ARG A 47 -6.94 8.71 5.31
N ARG A 48 -7.53 7.72 4.62
CA ARG A 48 -6.76 6.77 3.81
C ARG A 48 -6.19 7.45 2.57
N ALA A 49 -7.00 8.23 1.86
CA ALA A 49 -6.56 8.97 0.69
C ALA A 49 -5.45 9.97 1.02
N GLU A 50 -5.57 10.71 2.12
CA GLU A 50 -4.53 11.63 2.59
C GLU A 50 -3.21 10.90 2.92
N ARG A 51 -3.29 9.75 3.60
CA ARG A 51 -2.09 8.95 3.90
C ARG A 51 -1.41 8.44 2.65
N LEU A 52 -2.18 7.95 1.68
CA LEU A 52 -1.64 7.50 0.39
C LEU A 52 -0.97 8.65 -0.35
N ALA A 53 -1.61 9.80 -0.46
CA ALA A 53 -1.04 10.96 -1.12
C ALA A 53 0.25 11.48 -0.43
N ASN A 54 0.30 11.42 0.90
CA ASN A 54 1.50 11.79 1.64
C ASN A 54 2.62 10.75 1.45
N TYR A 55 2.27 9.46 1.39
CA TYR A 55 3.24 8.40 1.14
C TYR A 55 3.80 8.48 -0.29
N GLU A 56 2.97 8.73 -1.30
CA GLU A 56 3.43 8.97 -2.68
C GLU A 56 4.45 10.10 -2.73
N LYS A 57 4.14 11.26 -2.15
CA LYS A 57 5.08 12.40 -2.08
C LYS A 57 6.38 12.05 -1.35
N TYR A 58 6.30 11.25 -0.30
CA TYR A 58 7.48 10.81 0.44
C TYR A 58 8.37 9.92 -0.45
N VAL A 59 7.80 8.92 -1.13
CA VAL A 59 8.54 8.07 -2.06
C VAL A 59 9.15 8.88 -3.20
N ASP A 60 8.39 9.80 -3.79
CA ASP A 60 8.88 10.71 -4.83
C ASP A 60 10.11 11.48 -4.36
N SER A 61 10.04 12.05 -3.16
CA SER A 61 11.17 12.80 -2.61
C SER A 61 12.41 11.95 -2.36
N LEU A 62 12.24 10.70 -1.94
CA LEU A 62 13.32 9.74 -1.73
C LEU A 62 14.00 9.38 -3.05
N VAL A 63 13.23 8.97 -4.05
CA VAL A 63 13.77 8.56 -5.36
C VAL A 63 14.49 9.71 -6.04
N LEU A 64 13.92 10.91 -6.01
CA LEU A 64 14.53 12.09 -6.62
C LEU A 64 15.77 12.61 -5.85
N SER A 65 15.88 12.32 -4.55
CA SER A 65 17.05 12.69 -3.77
C SER A 65 18.27 11.81 -4.02
N HIS A 66 18.10 10.66 -4.70
CA HIS A 66 19.13 9.62 -4.86
C HIS A 66 19.76 9.19 -3.52
N ASN A 67 18.97 9.22 -2.45
CA ASN A 67 19.42 8.83 -1.11
C ASN A 67 18.31 8.05 -0.41
N TYR A 68 18.28 6.75 -0.63
CA TYR A 68 17.24 5.87 -0.06
C TYR A 68 17.73 4.44 0.09
N ARG A 69 17.03 3.71 0.96
CA ARG A 69 17.18 2.28 1.16
C ARG A 69 16.01 1.56 0.50
N PHE A 70 16.30 0.63 -0.37
CA PHE A 70 15.33 -0.22 -1.03
C PHE A 70 15.43 -1.65 -0.51
N VAL A 71 14.33 -2.18 0.01
CA VAL A 71 14.22 -3.58 0.48
C VAL A 71 13.37 -4.34 -0.53
N PRO A 72 13.99 -5.15 -1.41
CA PRO A 72 13.26 -5.84 -2.45
C PRO A 72 12.42 -6.98 -1.87
N GLN A 73 11.16 -7.09 -2.30
CA GLN A 73 10.27 -8.20 -1.96
C GLN A 73 10.38 -9.34 -2.97
N THR A 74 10.69 -9.01 -4.21
CA THR A 74 10.83 -9.97 -5.30
C THR A 74 12.05 -9.64 -6.13
N MET A 75 12.59 -10.66 -6.82
CA MET A 75 13.70 -10.51 -7.75
C MET A 75 13.52 -11.42 -8.95
N GLN A 76 13.92 -10.92 -10.11
CA GLN A 76 13.92 -11.67 -11.36
C GLN A 76 15.20 -11.39 -12.14
N GLN A 77 15.79 -12.42 -12.73
CA GLN A 77 16.89 -12.24 -13.66
C GLN A 77 16.34 -11.90 -15.05
N LEU A 78 16.76 -10.79 -15.61
CA LEU A 78 16.37 -10.40 -16.95
C LEU A 78 17.27 -11.08 -18.02
N PRO A 79 16.74 -11.35 -19.22
CA PRO A 79 15.37 -11.07 -19.69
C PRO A 79 14.34 -12.16 -19.38
N ALA A 80 14.74 -13.37 -18.96
CA ALA A 80 13.84 -14.54 -18.96
C ALA A 80 13.89 -15.39 -17.67
N GLY A 81 14.43 -14.89 -16.57
CA GLY A 81 14.48 -15.63 -15.31
C GLY A 81 13.10 -15.73 -14.64
N ALA A 82 12.92 -16.72 -13.78
CA ALA A 82 11.73 -16.84 -12.95
C ALA A 82 11.75 -15.79 -11.82
N MET A 83 10.60 -15.20 -11.53
CA MET A 83 10.41 -14.31 -10.39
C MET A 83 10.51 -15.12 -9.10
N ARG A 84 11.25 -14.61 -8.12
CA ARG A 84 11.45 -15.22 -6.80
C ARG A 84 11.12 -14.25 -5.69
N ASN A 85 10.45 -14.74 -4.66
CA ASN A 85 10.21 -13.98 -3.45
C ASN A 85 11.48 -13.95 -2.58
N LEU A 86 11.80 -12.79 -2.06
CA LEU A 86 12.90 -12.56 -1.14
C LEU A 86 12.33 -12.47 0.28
N VAL A 87 12.65 -13.46 1.10
CA VAL A 87 12.09 -13.55 2.46
C VAL A 87 13.07 -12.99 3.51
N ASN A 88 14.36 -12.94 3.17
CA ASN A 88 15.36 -12.42 4.09
C ASN A 88 15.33 -10.87 4.13
N PRO A 89 15.03 -10.27 5.29
CA PRO A 89 14.98 -8.80 5.43
C PRO A 89 16.36 -8.13 5.36
N GLU A 90 17.44 -8.89 5.37
CA GLU A 90 18.81 -8.37 5.20
C GLU A 90 19.15 -8.07 3.73
N TYR A 91 18.32 -8.51 2.78
CA TYR A 91 18.50 -8.15 1.39
C TYR A 91 18.05 -6.71 1.17
N GLU A 92 19.00 -5.88 0.81
CA GLU A 92 18.77 -4.46 0.64
C GLU A 92 19.66 -3.86 -0.45
N ILE A 93 19.26 -2.73 -0.92
CA ILE A 93 20.03 -1.88 -1.83
C ILE A 93 19.97 -0.46 -1.28
N ILE A 94 21.12 0.11 -0.97
CA ILE A 94 21.21 1.49 -0.49
C ILE A 94 21.76 2.34 -1.64
N VAL A 95 20.98 3.30 -2.06
CA VAL A 95 21.34 4.26 -3.11
C VAL A 95 21.82 5.53 -2.47
N TRP A 96 23.02 5.98 -2.84
CA TRP A 96 23.57 7.30 -2.54
C TRP A 96 23.73 8.08 -3.85
N SER A 97 24.02 9.34 -3.76
CA SER A 97 24.17 10.23 -4.92
C SER A 97 25.26 9.79 -5.91
N ASP A 98 26.28 9.09 -5.44
CA ASP A 98 27.47 8.70 -6.21
C ASP A 98 27.80 7.21 -6.13
N ALA A 99 27.11 6.45 -5.28
CA ALA A 99 27.38 5.05 -5.06
C ALA A 99 26.09 4.26 -4.77
N VAL A 100 26.16 2.94 -4.98
CA VAL A 100 25.08 2.02 -4.58
C VAL A 100 25.69 0.84 -3.82
N ASP A 101 25.16 0.57 -2.63
CA ASP A 101 25.48 -0.64 -1.87
C ASP A 101 24.43 -1.70 -2.20
N VAL A 102 24.87 -2.87 -2.63
CA VAL A 102 24.00 -3.95 -3.10
C VAL A 102 24.25 -5.19 -2.24
N CYS A 103 23.21 -5.62 -1.54
CA CYS A 103 23.18 -6.87 -0.79
C CYS A 103 21.95 -7.70 -1.20
N ILE A 104 22.09 -8.50 -2.25
CA ILE A 104 21.02 -9.35 -2.79
C ILE A 104 21.53 -10.74 -3.13
N PRO A 105 20.67 -11.78 -3.20
CA PRO A 105 21.10 -13.10 -3.65
C PRO A 105 21.49 -13.07 -5.14
N TYR A 106 22.64 -13.67 -5.46
CA TYR A 106 23.07 -13.81 -6.85
C TYR A 106 22.51 -15.07 -7.48
N LEU A 107 21.83 -14.94 -8.58
CA LEU A 107 21.18 -16.04 -9.29
C LEU A 107 21.95 -16.38 -10.57
N LYS A 108 23.15 -16.90 -10.47
CA LYS A 108 23.84 -17.45 -11.63
C LYS A 108 23.57 -18.94 -11.74
N GLY A 109 22.58 -19.30 -12.58
CA GLY A 109 22.35 -20.67 -12.98
C GLY A 109 22.17 -21.68 -11.83
N TYR A 110 21.79 -22.86 -12.19
CA TYR A 110 21.59 -23.97 -11.26
C TYR A 110 22.89 -24.77 -11.14
N THR A 111 23.81 -24.34 -10.30
CA THR A 111 25.05 -25.07 -10.06
C THR A 111 25.13 -25.50 -8.61
N PRO A 112 25.21 -26.79 -8.28
CA PRO A 112 25.48 -27.26 -6.93
C PRO A 112 26.91 -26.87 -6.48
N PRO A 113 27.12 -26.58 -5.18
CA PRO A 113 26.18 -26.68 -4.07
C PRO A 113 25.21 -25.50 -4.00
N TYR A 114 23.97 -25.78 -3.61
CA TYR A 114 22.81 -24.87 -3.58
C TYR A 114 22.92 -23.77 -2.51
N TYR A 115 24.07 -23.22 -2.29
CA TYR A 115 24.20 -22.07 -1.39
C TYR A 115 23.86 -20.80 -2.16
N PRO A 116 22.98 -19.95 -1.64
CA PRO A 116 22.76 -18.64 -2.24
C PRO A 116 24.06 -17.86 -2.16
N VAL A 117 24.66 -17.61 -3.32
CA VAL A 117 25.75 -16.66 -3.40
C VAL A 117 25.15 -15.29 -3.21
N ILE A 118 25.60 -14.56 -2.21
CA ILE A 118 25.14 -13.21 -1.93
C ILE A 118 26.00 -12.25 -2.72
N PHE A 119 25.35 -11.37 -3.44
CA PHE A 119 25.95 -10.22 -4.08
C PHE A 119 26.05 -9.14 -3.01
N ASN A 120 27.22 -8.90 -2.46
CA ASN A 120 27.42 -7.94 -1.37
C ASN A 120 28.63 -7.08 -1.68
N TYR A 121 28.39 -5.89 -2.22
CA TYR A 121 29.45 -4.95 -2.56
C TYR A 121 28.91 -3.53 -2.78
N VAL A 122 29.81 -2.56 -2.60
CA VAL A 122 29.57 -1.17 -2.92
C VAL A 122 30.02 -0.87 -4.35
N VAL A 123 29.14 -0.32 -5.16
CA VAL A 123 29.38 0.17 -6.50
C VAL A 123 29.72 1.65 -6.42
N PRO A 124 30.97 2.06 -6.55
CA PRO A 124 31.32 3.45 -6.69
C PRO A 124 31.05 3.93 -8.13
N ASN A 125 30.79 5.20 -8.30
CA ASN A 125 30.62 5.83 -9.61
C ASN A 125 29.54 5.17 -10.47
N VAL A 126 28.32 5.09 -9.93
CA VAL A 126 27.15 4.58 -10.63
C VAL A 126 26.95 5.37 -11.93
N THR A 127 26.80 4.65 -13.03
CA THR A 127 26.58 5.25 -14.35
C THR A 127 25.15 4.98 -14.82
N GLY A 128 24.58 5.95 -15.56
CA GLY A 128 23.28 5.77 -16.18
C GLY A 128 22.13 5.61 -15.21
N TYR A 129 22.20 6.24 -14.02
CA TYR A 129 21.05 6.30 -13.13
C TYR A 129 19.92 7.05 -13.81
N THR A 130 18.80 6.38 -14.00
CA THR A 130 17.56 6.99 -14.50
C THR A 130 16.40 6.61 -13.57
N ALA A 131 15.52 7.56 -13.34
CA ALA A 131 14.29 7.35 -12.57
C ALA A 131 13.12 7.87 -13.39
N GLU A 132 12.25 6.97 -13.81
CA GLU A 132 11.08 7.28 -14.62
C GLU A 132 9.82 7.03 -13.79
N GLN A 133 8.95 8.04 -13.73
CA GLN A 133 7.68 7.90 -13.03
C GLN A 133 6.72 7.04 -13.84
N THR A 134 6.14 6.04 -13.18
CA THR A 134 5.12 5.15 -13.75
C THR A 134 3.75 5.42 -13.12
N ASN A 135 2.71 4.75 -13.61
CA ASN A 135 1.35 4.90 -13.03
C ASN A 135 1.26 4.42 -11.57
N ASP A 136 2.11 3.48 -11.16
CA ASP A 136 2.07 2.83 -9.84
C ASP A 136 3.23 3.22 -8.91
N GLY A 137 4.19 4.01 -9.43
CA GLY A 137 5.37 4.43 -8.68
C GLY A 137 6.53 4.83 -9.59
N TRP A 138 7.68 4.20 -9.42
CA TRP A 138 8.91 4.54 -10.13
C TRP A 138 9.59 3.31 -10.73
N HIS A 139 10.10 3.49 -11.93
CA HIS A 139 11.06 2.58 -12.56
C HIS A 139 12.44 3.20 -12.48
N VAL A 140 13.36 2.57 -11.75
CA VAL A 140 14.72 3.07 -11.57
C VAL A 140 15.70 2.10 -12.19
N THR A 141 16.58 2.60 -13.06
CA THR A 141 17.65 1.78 -13.64
C THR A 141 19.01 2.43 -13.42
N PHE A 142 20.03 1.62 -13.25
CA PHE A 142 21.43 2.03 -13.28
C PHE A 142 22.31 0.88 -13.75
N SER A 143 23.49 1.23 -14.22
CA SER A 143 24.48 0.25 -14.66
C SER A 143 25.76 0.35 -13.82
N SER A 144 26.38 -0.78 -13.67
CA SER A 144 27.63 -0.90 -12.92
C SER A 144 28.60 -1.80 -13.66
N THR A 145 29.82 -1.35 -13.83
CA THR A 145 30.94 -2.17 -14.32
C THR A 145 31.66 -2.72 -13.10
N LEU A 146 31.25 -3.88 -12.65
CA LEU A 146 31.89 -4.61 -11.56
C LEU A 146 32.46 -5.94 -12.04
N PHE A 147 33.56 -6.36 -11.40
CA PHE A 147 34.24 -7.62 -11.68
C PHE A 147 34.72 -7.78 -13.14
N SER A 148 35.88 -7.18 -13.43
CA SER A 148 36.70 -7.50 -14.61
C SER A 148 35.91 -7.69 -15.91
N SER A 149 35.22 -6.64 -16.36
CA SER A 149 34.56 -6.54 -17.66
C SER A 149 33.12 -7.05 -17.80
N THR A 150 32.39 -7.31 -16.71
CA THR A 150 30.98 -7.64 -16.83
C THR A 150 30.13 -6.47 -16.35
N ASP A 151 29.35 -5.89 -17.25
CA ASP A 151 28.40 -4.85 -16.94
C ASP A 151 27.10 -5.48 -16.39
N TYR A 152 26.66 -5.01 -15.25
CA TYR A 152 25.37 -5.36 -14.69
C TYR A 152 24.43 -4.17 -14.80
N THR A 153 23.23 -4.41 -15.28
CA THR A 153 22.14 -3.44 -15.23
C THR A 153 21.14 -3.86 -14.18
N PHE A 154 20.86 -2.95 -13.27
CA PHE A 154 19.83 -3.12 -12.27
C PHE A 154 18.59 -2.33 -12.66
N ALA A 155 17.42 -2.92 -12.48
CA ALA A 155 16.15 -2.28 -12.71
C ALA A 155 15.24 -2.54 -11.50
N PHE A 156 14.69 -1.47 -10.92
CA PHE A 156 13.80 -1.53 -9.75
C PHE A 156 12.43 -0.99 -10.12
N GLU A 157 11.40 -1.72 -9.69
CA GLU A 157 10.04 -1.24 -9.64
C GLU A 157 9.71 -0.85 -8.20
N ILE A 158 9.57 0.44 -7.95
CA ILE A 158 9.25 1.00 -6.62
C ILE A 158 7.79 1.41 -6.62
N TYR A 159 6.96 0.69 -5.88
CA TYR A 159 5.54 0.97 -5.82
C TYR A 159 5.23 2.02 -4.74
N SER A 160 4.61 3.13 -5.13
CA SER A 160 4.19 4.20 -4.22
C SER A 160 2.73 4.07 -3.76
N ARG A 161 1.92 3.24 -4.44
CA ARG A 161 0.49 3.10 -4.15
C ARG A 161 0.12 1.93 -3.26
N TYR A 162 1.02 0.96 -3.10
CA TYR A 162 0.77 -0.29 -2.38
C TYR A 162 1.66 -0.44 -1.14
N GLY A 163 1.95 0.66 -0.48
CA GLY A 163 2.69 0.68 0.77
C GLY A 163 1.91 0.13 1.98
#